data_4ca385a2085e39512ab811bf928558fc
#
_entry.id   4ca385a2085e39512ab811bf928558fc
#
_cell.length_a   1.000
_cell.length_b   1.000
_cell.length_c   1.000
_cell.angle_alpha   90.00
_cell.angle_beta   90.00
_cell.angle_gamma   90.00
#
_symmetry.space_group_name_H-M   'P 1'
#
loop_
_entity.id
_entity.type
_entity.pdbx_description
1 polymer ?
#
loop_
_entity_poly.entity_id
_entity_poly.type
_entity_poly.pdbx_seq_one_letter_code
_entity_poly.pdbx_strand_id
1 'polypeptide(L)'
;RWVISTVGAFHGKTMGAVSMGGKGTYRTPYLPMIQQVQHVEYGVAEDVEKAIRNLQAVGEKVAAVILEPIQGEAGIIVPPKGYLQRVREICDETGVALIFDEIQTGMGRTGTMWRCQAEGVTPDIMTYGKAFGGGILPITGIICKPKMWVQELIDNPWLLGSPTFGGNPVCCSAALATIQYMLEHDVPGQCRDKGAILKAGLEQLAAKYPNIIQAVRGVGLMLAVEFHTSDLGYACARGLFARKVLTAGTLVNAKTIRFEPAAVISEQDIQDVLSRMDEALAEIQA
;
A
#
# COMPACT_ATOMS: atom_id res chain seq x y z
N ARG A 1 -17.32 -11.91 14.98
CA ARG A 1 -17.48 -11.40 13.58
C ARG A 1 -16.16 -11.54 12.85
N TRP A 2 -16.20 -12.09 11.65
CA TRP A 2 -15.03 -12.34 10.82
C TRP A 2 -14.59 -11.08 10.06
N VAL A 3 -13.28 -10.98 9.84
CA VAL A 3 -12.66 -10.04 8.90
C VAL A 3 -11.98 -10.85 7.81
N ILE A 4 -12.24 -10.49 6.56
CA ILE A 4 -11.52 -11.05 5.41
C ILE A 4 -10.33 -10.12 5.09
N SER A 5 -9.15 -10.69 5.00
CA SER A 5 -7.92 -10.02 4.55
C SER A 5 -7.28 -10.82 3.42
N THR A 6 -6.10 -10.42 2.95
CA THR A 6 -5.46 -11.08 1.81
C THR A 6 -4.09 -11.63 2.14
N VAL A 7 -3.69 -12.67 1.44
CA VAL A 7 -2.30 -13.17 1.43
C VAL A 7 -1.38 -12.03 0.98
N GLY A 8 -0.23 -11.89 1.61
CA GLY A 8 0.71 -10.81 1.33
C GLY A 8 0.37 -9.45 1.96
N ALA A 9 -0.81 -9.27 2.56
CA ALA A 9 -1.21 -7.99 3.15
C ALA A 9 -0.29 -7.53 4.29
N PHE A 10 -0.15 -6.20 4.40
CA PHE A 10 0.53 -5.56 5.51
C PHE A 10 -0.28 -4.36 6.02
N HIS A 11 -0.83 -4.47 7.22
CA HIS A 11 -1.67 -3.43 7.84
C HIS A 11 -1.05 -2.82 9.11
N GLY A 12 0.19 -3.17 9.42
CA GLY A 12 0.89 -2.68 10.61
C GLY A 12 1.35 -3.78 11.55
N LYS A 13 1.87 -3.38 12.73
CA LYS A 13 2.52 -4.28 13.70
C LYS A 13 1.83 -4.31 15.08
N THR A 14 0.67 -3.67 15.26
CA THR A 14 -0.17 -3.88 16.44
C THR A 14 -0.84 -5.25 16.34
N MET A 15 -1.28 -5.82 17.46
CA MET A 15 -1.87 -7.18 17.49
C MET A 15 -3.02 -7.33 16.48
N GLY A 16 -3.92 -6.36 16.40
CA GLY A 16 -5.02 -6.35 15.42
C GLY A 16 -4.50 -6.32 13.98
N ALA A 17 -3.57 -5.42 13.67
CA ALA A 17 -3.01 -5.27 12.34
C ALA A 17 -2.20 -6.50 11.90
N VAL A 18 -1.37 -7.06 12.80
CA VAL A 18 -0.61 -8.30 12.52
C VAL A 18 -1.54 -9.48 12.29
N SER A 19 -2.68 -9.55 13.00
CA SER A 19 -3.66 -10.62 12.79
C SER A 19 -4.26 -10.59 11.39
N MET A 20 -4.45 -9.40 10.81
CA MET A 20 -4.89 -9.21 9.43
C MET A 20 -3.75 -9.30 8.41
N GLY A 21 -2.48 -9.23 8.86
CA GLY A 21 -1.31 -9.38 8.00
C GLY A 21 -1.25 -10.74 7.31
N GLY A 22 -0.84 -10.77 6.05
CA GLY A 22 -0.87 -11.95 5.17
C GLY A 22 0.45 -12.71 5.07
N LYS A 23 1.45 -12.47 5.94
CA LYS A 23 2.73 -13.18 5.92
C LYS A 23 3.01 -13.94 7.20
N GLY A 24 3.13 -15.26 7.09
CA GLY A 24 3.36 -16.17 8.21
C GLY A 24 4.56 -15.79 9.07
N THR A 25 5.69 -15.41 8.47
CA THR A 25 6.93 -15.02 9.16
C THR A 25 6.72 -13.92 10.21
N TYR A 26 5.81 -12.97 9.94
CA TYR A 26 5.50 -11.89 10.89
C TYR A 26 4.43 -12.26 11.91
N ARG A 27 3.65 -13.31 11.64
CA ARG A 27 2.55 -13.75 12.52
C ARG A 27 3.00 -14.81 13.53
N THR A 28 3.78 -15.78 13.07
CA THR A 28 4.20 -16.95 13.87
C THR A 28 4.80 -16.59 15.24
N PRO A 29 5.68 -15.56 15.38
CA PRO A 29 6.26 -15.21 16.67
C PRO A 29 5.24 -14.69 17.72
N TYR A 30 4.03 -14.28 17.28
CA TYR A 30 3.03 -13.63 18.12
C TYR A 30 1.75 -14.46 18.32
N LEU A 31 1.80 -15.74 17.96
CA LEU A 31 0.66 -16.63 18.17
C LEU A 31 0.35 -16.81 19.68
N PRO A 32 -0.93 -16.91 20.10
CA PRO A 32 -2.11 -16.89 19.24
C PRO A 32 -2.51 -15.49 18.77
N MET A 33 -2.94 -15.38 17.49
CA MET A 33 -3.47 -14.16 16.91
C MET A 33 -4.90 -13.88 17.37
N ILE A 34 -5.41 -12.66 17.09
CA ILE A 34 -6.84 -12.39 17.14
C ILE A 34 -7.52 -13.34 16.15
N GLN A 35 -8.49 -14.09 16.66
CA GLN A 35 -9.23 -15.07 15.88
C GLN A 35 -10.25 -14.40 14.94
N GLN A 36 -10.87 -15.20 14.09
CA GLN A 36 -11.88 -14.74 13.14
C GLN A 36 -11.32 -13.80 12.06
N VAL A 37 -10.09 -14.06 11.61
CA VAL A 37 -9.50 -13.46 10.41
C VAL A 37 -9.26 -14.57 9.39
N GLN A 38 -9.84 -14.42 8.19
CA GLN A 38 -9.63 -15.32 7.07
C GLN A 38 -8.84 -14.60 5.97
N HIS A 39 -7.79 -15.26 5.46
CA HIS A 39 -7.00 -14.74 4.36
C HIS A 39 -7.41 -15.42 3.06
N VAL A 40 -7.56 -14.62 2.01
CA VAL A 40 -7.87 -15.05 0.64
C VAL A 40 -6.78 -14.59 -0.32
N GLU A 41 -6.76 -15.11 -1.55
CA GLU A 41 -5.77 -14.66 -2.55
C GLU A 41 -6.05 -13.22 -2.98
N TYR A 42 -4.98 -12.40 -3.03
CA TYR A 42 -5.09 -11.02 -3.48
C TYR A 42 -5.23 -10.96 -5.01
N GLY A 43 -6.16 -10.15 -5.49
CA GLY A 43 -6.44 -10.03 -6.92
C GLY A 43 -7.49 -10.99 -7.45
N VAL A 44 -8.02 -11.89 -6.62
CA VAL A 44 -9.09 -12.87 -6.96
C VAL A 44 -10.36 -12.51 -6.20
N ALA A 45 -11.27 -11.79 -6.84
CA ALA A 45 -12.50 -11.31 -6.19
C ALA A 45 -13.45 -12.46 -5.80
N GLU A 46 -13.43 -13.53 -6.57
CA GLU A 46 -14.22 -14.76 -6.36
C GLU A 46 -13.86 -15.44 -5.03
N ASP A 47 -12.58 -15.37 -4.61
CA ASP A 47 -12.15 -15.91 -3.33
C ASP A 47 -12.71 -15.09 -2.16
N VAL A 48 -12.81 -13.76 -2.31
CA VAL A 48 -13.48 -12.88 -1.34
C VAL A 48 -14.96 -13.27 -1.22
N GLU A 49 -15.65 -13.38 -2.35
CA GLU A 49 -17.08 -13.77 -2.40
C GLU A 49 -17.31 -15.12 -1.74
N LYS A 50 -16.54 -16.13 -2.12
CA LYS A 50 -16.62 -17.48 -1.58
C LYS A 50 -16.39 -17.51 -0.07
N ALA A 51 -15.39 -16.79 0.44
CA ALA A 51 -15.10 -16.70 1.86
C ALA A 51 -16.28 -16.11 2.64
N ILE A 52 -16.86 -15.01 2.16
CA ILE A 52 -18.02 -14.36 2.79
C ILE A 52 -19.23 -15.32 2.78
N ARG A 53 -19.58 -15.89 1.63
CA ARG A 53 -20.75 -16.77 1.49
C ARG A 53 -20.63 -18.04 2.33
N ASN A 54 -19.45 -18.65 2.39
CA ASN A 54 -19.23 -19.84 3.21
C ASN A 54 -19.41 -19.57 4.70
N LEU A 55 -18.88 -18.45 5.21
CA LEU A 55 -19.05 -18.05 6.60
C LEU A 55 -20.52 -17.75 6.92
N GLN A 56 -21.20 -17.01 6.06
CA GLN A 56 -22.63 -16.69 6.24
C GLN A 56 -23.51 -17.93 6.17
N ALA A 57 -23.18 -18.91 5.32
CA ALA A 57 -23.94 -20.15 5.18
C ALA A 57 -23.94 -21.01 6.47
N VAL A 58 -22.88 -20.91 7.28
CA VAL A 58 -22.79 -21.61 8.59
C VAL A 58 -23.21 -20.72 9.76
N GLY A 59 -23.85 -19.58 9.49
CA GLY A 59 -24.39 -18.68 10.52
C GLY A 59 -23.39 -17.69 11.10
N GLU A 60 -22.16 -17.64 10.58
CA GLU A 60 -21.15 -16.67 11.00
C GLU A 60 -21.40 -15.29 10.38
N LYS A 61 -20.95 -14.24 11.07
CA LYS A 61 -21.09 -12.86 10.61
C LYS A 61 -19.75 -12.32 10.13
N VAL A 62 -19.68 -11.87 8.88
CA VAL A 62 -18.53 -11.12 8.35
C VAL A 62 -18.75 -9.64 8.58
N ALA A 63 -17.81 -8.97 9.24
CA ALA A 63 -17.87 -7.54 9.52
C ALA A 63 -17.31 -6.71 8.38
N ALA A 64 -16.16 -7.12 7.86
CA ALA A 64 -15.44 -6.32 6.87
C ALA A 64 -14.53 -7.18 5.98
N VAL A 65 -14.24 -6.62 4.80
CA VAL A 65 -13.10 -6.97 3.96
C VAL A 65 -12.10 -5.82 4.05
N ILE A 66 -10.83 -6.10 4.36
CA ILE A 66 -9.75 -5.10 4.38
C ILE A 66 -8.73 -5.40 3.30
N LEU A 67 -8.40 -4.40 2.48
CA LEU A 67 -7.48 -4.48 1.36
C LEU A 67 -6.57 -3.25 1.29
N GLU A 68 -5.35 -3.46 0.81
CA GLU A 68 -4.55 -2.40 0.21
C GLU A 68 -4.99 -2.25 -1.25
N PRO A 69 -5.28 -1.05 -1.79
CA PRO A 69 -5.60 -0.88 -3.21
C PRO A 69 -4.46 -1.31 -4.15
N ILE A 70 -3.21 -1.19 -3.69
CA ILE A 70 -2.01 -1.81 -4.23
C ILE A 70 -1.25 -2.34 -3.03
N GLN A 71 -0.92 -3.63 -3.00
CA GLN A 71 -0.13 -4.17 -1.89
C GLN A 71 1.30 -3.63 -1.94
N GLY A 72 1.69 -2.89 -0.91
CA GLY A 72 3.02 -2.27 -0.83
C GLY A 72 4.10 -3.27 -0.46
N GLU A 73 4.03 -3.83 0.72
CA GLU A 73 5.08 -4.69 1.31
C GLU A 73 5.18 -6.06 0.64
N ALA A 74 4.15 -6.51 -0.08
CA ALA A 74 4.20 -7.72 -0.89
C ALA A 74 5.11 -7.58 -2.12
N GLY A 75 5.46 -6.35 -2.51
CA GLY A 75 6.32 -6.09 -3.67
C GLY A 75 5.69 -5.18 -4.71
N ILE A 76 4.88 -4.22 -4.30
CA ILE A 76 4.10 -3.34 -5.16
C ILE A 76 3.23 -4.16 -6.12
N ILE A 77 2.32 -4.93 -5.55
CA ILE A 77 1.41 -5.77 -6.33
C ILE A 77 0.18 -4.96 -6.73
N VAL A 78 0.12 -4.61 -8.00
CA VAL A 78 -1.06 -3.95 -8.59
C VAL A 78 -2.08 -5.03 -8.93
N PRO A 79 -3.32 -4.95 -8.45
CA PRO A 79 -4.31 -5.97 -8.72
C PRO A 79 -4.77 -5.93 -10.18
N PRO A 80 -5.37 -7.02 -10.69
CA PRO A 80 -6.01 -7.03 -12.00
C PRO A 80 -7.07 -5.93 -12.12
N LYS A 81 -7.21 -5.38 -13.33
CA LYS A 81 -8.23 -4.36 -13.59
C LYS A 81 -9.64 -4.91 -13.27
N GLY A 82 -10.43 -4.11 -12.56
CA GLY A 82 -11.79 -4.48 -12.16
C GLY A 82 -11.88 -5.24 -10.84
N TYR A 83 -10.75 -5.66 -10.25
CA TYR A 83 -10.75 -6.39 -8.98
C TYR A 83 -11.38 -5.58 -7.83
N LEU A 84 -10.95 -4.34 -7.63
CA LEU A 84 -11.46 -3.51 -6.54
C LEU A 84 -12.94 -3.16 -6.71
N GLN A 85 -13.36 -2.94 -7.96
CA GLN A 85 -14.77 -2.70 -8.31
C GLN A 85 -15.62 -3.94 -7.97
N ARG A 86 -15.16 -5.14 -8.39
CA ARG A 86 -15.89 -6.37 -8.10
C ARG A 86 -15.96 -6.67 -6.60
N VAL A 87 -14.87 -6.43 -5.84
CA VAL A 87 -14.90 -6.56 -4.37
C VAL A 87 -15.89 -5.58 -3.74
N ARG A 88 -16.01 -4.35 -4.27
CA ARG A 88 -17.02 -3.39 -3.80
C ARG A 88 -18.43 -3.90 -4.02
N GLU A 89 -18.72 -4.43 -5.20
CA GLU A 89 -20.02 -5.03 -5.52
C GLU A 89 -20.35 -6.19 -4.58
N ILE A 90 -19.41 -7.12 -4.38
CA ILE A 90 -19.58 -8.25 -3.46
C ILE A 90 -19.88 -7.75 -2.03
N CYS A 91 -19.17 -6.74 -1.56
CA CYS A 91 -19.41 -6.16 -0.24
C CYS A 91 -20.81 -5.51 -0.13
N ASP A 92 -21.27 -4.84 -1.20
CA ASP A 92 -22.61 -4.25 -1.24
C ASP A 92 -23.70 -5.30 -1.27
N GLU A 93 -23.53 -6.36 -2.09
CA GLU A 93 -24.47 -7.49 -2.20
C GLU A 93 -24.61 -8.28 -0.88
N THR A 94 -23.51 -8.38 -0.12
CA THR A 94 -23.46 -9.21 1.10
C THR A 94 -23.63 -8.42 2.40
N GLY A 95 -23.72 -7.09 2.31
CA GLY A 95 -23.84 -6.19 3.48
C GLY A 95 -22.58 -6.12 4.34
N VAL A 96 -21.40 -6.42 3.75
CA VAL A 96 -20.09 -6.40 4.42
C VAL A 96 -19.40 -5.07 4.18
N ALA A 97 -18.75 -4.49 5.20
CA ALA A 97 -18.02 -3.24 5.03
C ALA A 97 -16.72 -3.46 4.22
N LEU A 98 -16.43 -2.55 3.30
CA LEU A 98 -15.13 -2.51 2.59
C LEU A 98 -14.22 -1.47 3.23
N ILE A 99 -13.02 -1.91 3.63
CA ILE A 99 -11.97 -1.07 4.19
C ILE A 99 -10.80 -1.02 3.22
N PHE A 100 -10.40 0.19 2.80
CA PHE A 100 -9.16 0.38 2.05
C PHE A 100 -8.07 0.93 2.96
N ASP A 101 -6.94 0.25 2.95
CA ASP A 101 -5.72 0.73 3.58
C ASP A 101 -4.92 1.58 2.57
N GLU A 102 -5.12 2.88 2.65
CA GLU A 102 -4.46 3.87 1.78
C GLU A 102 -3.20 4.48 2.42
N ILE A 103 -2.70 3.86 3.49
CA ILE A 103 -1.53 4.38 4.22
C ILE A 103 -0.31 4.54 3.30
N GLN A 104 -0.13 3.65 2.31
CA GLN A 104 0.98 3.74 1.36
C GLN A 104 0.56 4.25 -0.01
N THR A 105 -0.63 3.91 -0.47
CA THR A 105 -1.13 4.26 -1.81
C THR A 105 -1.66 5.68 -1.91
N GLY A 106 -2.05 6.27 -0.79
CA GLY A 106 -2.60 7.63 -0.70
C GLY A 106 -1.57 8.75 -0.76
N MET A 107 -2.02 9.94 -0.50
CA MET A 107 -1.23 11.18 -0.47
C MET A 107 -0.46 11.42 -1.76
N GLY A 108 -1.14 11.27 -2.89
CA GLY A 108 -0.59 11.58 -4.21
C GLY A 108 0.33 10.52 -4.81
N ARG A 109 0.82 9.55 -4.00
CA ARG A 109 1.86 8.59 -4.36
C ARG A 109 1.61 7.86 -5.68
N THR A 110 0.34 7.50 -5.95
CA THR A 110 -0.07 6.74 -7.14
C THR A 110 -0.66 7.60 -8.26
N GLY A 111 -0.51 8.93 -8.18
CA GLY A 111 -0.97 9.86 -9.22
C GLY A 111 -2.35 10.48 -8.98
N THR A 112 -3.03 10.09 -7.90
CA THR A 112 -4.26 10.71 -7.37
C THR A 112 -4.10 10.91 -5.87
N MET A 113 -4.88 11.80 -5.25
CA MET A 113 -4.79 12.02 -3.80
C MET A 113 -4.95 10.69 -3.04
N TRP A 114 -5.93 9.88 -3.42
CA TRP A 114 -6.18 8.53 -2.93
C TRP A 114 -6.29 7.57 -4.11
N ARG A 115 -5.73 6.36 -4.00
CA ARG A 115 -5.77 5.38 -5.08
C ARG A 115 -7.20 4.97 -5.42
N CYS A 116 -8.08 4.88 -4.44
CA CYS A 116 -9.49 4.55 -4.64
C CYS A 116 -10.20 5.49 -5.63
N GLN A 117 -9.75 6.76 -5.75
CA GLN A 117 -10.30 7.72 -6.73
C GLN A 117 -9.99 7.28 -8.17
N ALA A 118 -8.77 6.83 -8.44
CA ALA A 118 -8.39 6.35 -9.77
C ALA A 118 -9.12 5.05 -10.16
N GLU A 119 -9.51 4.25 -9.16
CA GLU A 119 -10.27 3.02 -9.35
C GLU A 119 -11.79 3.26 -9.44
N GLY A 120 -12.26 4.47 -9.15
CA GLY A 120 -13.70 4.78 -9.11
C GLY A 120 -14.46 4.04 -8.00
N VAL A 121 -13.76 3.62 -6.93
CA VAL A 121 -14.32 2.83 -5.83
C VAL A 121 -14.30 3.64 -4.54
N THR A 122 -15.44 3.75 -3.87
CA THR A 122 -15.52 4.40 -2.55
C THR A 122 -15.63 3.33 -1.47
N PRO A 123 -14.61 3.14 -0.61
CA PRO A 123 -14.69 2.22 0.53
C PRO A 123 -15.67 2.73 1.58
N ASP A 124 -16.08 1.88 2.51
CA ASP A 124 -16.87 2.30 3.66
C ASP A 124 -15.99 2.93 4.74
N ILE A 125 -14.75 2.45 4.86
CA ILE A 125 -13.72 2.99 5.75
C ILE A 125 -12.40 3.05 4.97
N MET A 126 -11.64 4.12 5.17
CA MET A 126 -10.30 4.29 4.61
C MET A 126 -9.32 4.65 5.72
N THR A 127 -8.17 3.98 5.79
CA THR A 127 -7.09 4.37 6.69
C THR A 127 -6.09 5.27 5.99
N TYR A 128 -5.50 6.23 6.72
CA TYR A 128 -4.48 7.13 6.20
C TYR A 128 -3.36 7.35 7.22
N GLY A 129 -2.18 7.71 6.71
CA GLY A 129 -0.99 7.93 7.54
C GLY A 129 0.25 8.24 6.71
N LYS A 130 1.43 7.81 7.18
CA LYS A 130 2.74 8.04 6.53
C LYS A 130 2.94 9.49 6.08
N ALA A 131 2.84 9.77 4.78
CA ALA A 131 3.05 11.10 4.22
C ALA A 131 2.00 12.15 4.63
N PHE A 132 0.93 11.76 5.34
CA PHE A 132 -0.14 12.65 5.75
C PHE A 132 0.34 13.82 6.63
N GLY A 133 1.37 13.60 7.46
CA GLY A 133 2.02 14.63 8.25
C GLY A 133 3.22 15.34 7.57
N GLY A 134 3.35 15.22 6.24
CA GLY A 134 4.41 15.86 5.45
C GLY A 134 5.81 15.30 5.71
N GLY A 135 5.93 14.15 6.38
CA GLY A 135 7.22 13.60 6.83
C GLY A 135 7.81 14.30 8.03
N ILE A 136 7.13 15.29 8.61
CA ILE A 136 7.59 16.14 9.73
C ILE A 136 7.02 15.64 11.05
N LEU A 137 5.70 15.38 11.09
CA LEU A 137 5.00 14.95 12.30
C LEU A 137 4.18 13.67 12.06
N PRO A 138 4.14 12.75 13.05
CA PRO A 138 3.35 11.54 12.92
C PRO A 138 1.86 11.85 13.12
N ILE A 139 1.05 11.52 12.12
CA ILE A 139 -0.40 11.58 12.21
C ILE A 139 -1.01 10.46 11.37
N THR A 140 -1.99 9.79 11.92
CA THR A 140 -2.76 8.74 11.26
C THR A 140 -4.22 8.86 11.63
N GLY A 141 -5.09 8.26 10.85
CA GLY A 141 -6.51 8.22 11.16
C GLY A 141 -7.30 7.36 10.19
N ILE A 142 -8.61 7.47 10.34
CA ILE A 142 -9.58 6.83 9.45
C ILE A 142 -10.58 7.87 8.94
N ILE A 143 -11.07 7.64 7.74
CA ILE A 143 -12.24 8.32 7.18
C ILE A 143 -13.30 7.25 6.94
N CYS A 144 -14.53 7.48 7.34
CA CYS A 144 -15.59 6.51 7.13
C CYS A 144 -16.89 7.18 6.65
N LYS A 145 -17.71 6.38 5.96
CA LYS A 145 -19.07 6.81 5.57
C LYS A 145 -19.93 7.05 6.81
N PRO A 146 -20.91 7.99 6.76
CA PRO A 146 -21.79 8.25 7.91
C PRO A 146 -22.49 7.01 8.45
N LYS A 147 -22.88 6.06 7.59
CA LYS A 147 -23.51 4.79 8.01
C LYS A 147 -22.67 3.92 8.95
N MET A 148 -21.36 4.17 9.03
CA MET A 148 -20.46 3.47 9.94
C MET A 148 -20.50 4.03 11.36
N TRP A 149 -21.03 5.23 11.54
CA TRP A 149 -21.27 5.86 12.82
C TRP A 149 -22.62 5.40 13.38
N VAL A 150 -22.60 4.25 14.08
CA VAL A 150 -23.82 3.78 14.75
C VAL A 150 -24.14 4.66 15.94
N GLN A 151 -25.42 4.75 16.30
CA GLN A 151 -25.89 5.64 17.37
C GLN A 151 -25.15 5.43 18.68
N GLU A 152 -24.84 4.18 19.02
CA GLU A 152 -24.09 3.85 20.22
C GLU A 152 -22.69 4.49 20.29
N LEU A 153 -22.00 4.62 19.14
CA LEU A 153 -20.70 5.31 19.07
C LEU A 153 -20.85 6.83 19.13
N ILE A 154 -21.96 7.35 18.64
CA ILE A 154 -22.28 8.79 18.74
C ILE A 154 -22.56 9.16 20.17
N ASP A 155 -23.37 8.35 20.87
CA ASP A 155 -23.75 8.57 22.27
C ASP A 155 -22.58 8.27 23.24
N ASN A 156 -21.68 7.37 22.84
CA ASN A 156 -20.57 6.90 23.65
C ASN A 156 -19.24 6.94 22.88
N PRO A 157 -18.72 8.12 22.52
CA PRO A 157 -17.54 8.24 21.66
C PRO A 157 -16.27 7.61 22.25
N TRP A 158 -16.19 7.42 23.56
CA TRP A 158 -15.09 6.71 24.22
C TRP A 158 -14.98 5.22 23.85
N LEU A 159 -16.03 4.60 23.28
CA LEU A 159 -15.95 3.23 22.77
C LEU A 159 -15.04 3.08 21.54
N LEU A 160 -14.75 4.16 20.82
CA LEU A 160 -13.82 4.17 19.68
C LEU A 160 -12.35 4.10 20.08
N GLY A 161 -12.07 4.19 21.37
CA GLY A 161 -10.74 4.39 21.89
C GLY A 161 -10.36 5.88 21.97
N SER A 162 -9.41 6.16 22.82
CA SER A 162 -9.02 7.53 23.15
C SER A 162 -7.48 7.60 23.21
N PRO A 163 -6.78 7.73 22.07
CA PRO A 163 -5.34 7.91 22.11
C PRO A 163 -5.02 9.27 22.73
N THR A 164 -4.05 9.30 23.65
CA THR A 164 -3.65 10.51 24.38
C THR A 164 -3.35 11.70 23.46
N PHE A 165 -2.73 11.44 22.31
CA PHE A 165 -2.36 12.45 21.33
C PHE A 165 -3.32 12.56 20.14
N GLY A 166 -4.49 11.94 20.21
CA GLY A 166 -5.53 12.05 19.17
C GLY A 166 -5.97 13.49 18.97
N GLY A 167 -6.01 13.96 17.74
CA GLY A 167 -6.38 15.34 17.39
C GLY A 167 -5.36 16.39 17.84
N ASN A 168 -4.10 16.01 18.08
CA ASN A 168 -3.04 16.94 18.48
C ASN A 168 -2.95 18.12 17.50
N PRO A 169 -3.11 19.39 17.96
CA PRO A 169 -3.17 20.54 17.07
C PRO A 169 -1.90 20.73 16.21
N VAL A 170 -0.73 20.41 16.74
CA VAL A 170 0.54 20.53 16.01
C VAL A 170 0.60 19.52 14.85
N CYS A 171 0.21 18.27 15.10
CA CYS A 171 0.14 17.25 14.05
C CYS A 171 -0.94 17.58 13.01
N CYS A 172 -2.09 18.08 13.46
CA CYS A 172 -3.18 18.50 12.55
C CYS A 172 -2.76 19.69 11.68
N SER A 173 -2.02 20.66 12.24
CA SER A 173 -1.50 21.79 11.47
C SER A 173 -0.49 21.36 10.40
N ALA A 174 0.39 20.39 10.72
CA ALA A 174 1.32 19.83 9.73
C ALA A 174 0.56 19.09 8.61
N ALA A 175 -0.47 18.31 8.95
CA ALA A 175 -1.29 17.64 7.96
C ALA A 175 -2.05 18.62 7.06
N LEU A 176 -2.61 19.67 7.64
CA LEU A 176 -3.31 20.73 6.89
C LEU A 176 -2.37 21.42 5.91
N ALA A 177 -1.19 21.86 6.36
CA ALA A 177 -0.18 22.47 5.50
C ALA A 177 0.28 21.53 4.38
N THR A 178 0.43 20.23 4.68
CA THR A 178 0.79 19.20 3.68
C THR A 178 -0.28 19.10 2.60
N ILE A 179 -1.56 18.99 2.99
CA ILE A 179 -2.68 18.88 2.04
C ILE A 179 -2.78 20.14 1.19
N GLN A 180 -2.67 21.32 1.79
CA GLN A 180 -2.70 22.60 1.06
C GLN A 180 -1.58 22.66 0.02
N TYR A 181 -0.34 22.36 0.41
CA TYR A 181 0.79 22.32 -0.51
C TYR A 181 0.56 21.34 -1.67
N MET A 182 0.05 20.15 -1.37
CA MET A 182 -0.21 19.14 -2.39
C MET A 182 -1.24 19.58 -3.41
N LEU A 183 -2.29 20.28 -2.96
CA LEU A 183 -3.35 20.79 -3.85
C LEU A 183 -2.86 21.99 -4.68
N GLU A 184 -2.15 22.94 -4.06
CA GLU A 184 -1.61 24.13 -4.70
C GLU A 184 -0.59 23.81 -5.79
N HIS A 185 0.19 22.74 -5.60
CA HIS A 185 1.29 22.35 -6.51
C HIS A 185 0.96 21.11 -7.35
N ASP A 186 -0.27 20.63 -7.35
CA ASP A 186 -0.65 19.37 -8.05
C ASP A 186 0.36 18.23 -7.85
N VAL A 187 0.73 17.98 -6.60
CA VAL A 187 1.69 16.92 -6.28
C VAL A 187 1.24 15.54 -6.80
N PRO A 188 -0.06 15.17 -6.74
CA PRO A 188 -0.52 13.93 -7.37
C PRO A 188 -0.23 13.85 -8.87
N GLY A 189 -0.49 14.92 -9.63
CA GLY A 189 -0.17 14.99 -11.04
C GLY A 189 1.33 14.86 -11.30
N GLN A 190 2.16 15.55 -10.51
CA GLN A 190 3.62 15.40 -10.59
C GLN A 190 4.06 13.95 -10.33
N CYS A 191 3.49 13.26 -9.34
CA CYS A 191 3.79 11.84 -9.07
C CYS A 191 3.42 10.94 -10.25
N ARG A 192 2.29 11.22 -10.93
CA ARG A 192 1.88 10.50 -12.12
C ARG A 192 2.91 10.65 -13.24
N ASP A 193 3.27 11.91 -13.56
CA ASP A 193 4.08 12.23 -14.72
C ASP A 193 5.54 11.80 -14.53
N LYS A 194 6.12 12.11 -13.37
CA LYS A 194 7.48 11.65 -13.00
C LYS A 194 7.55 10.13 -12.82
N GLY A 195 6.47 9.53 -12.31
CA GLY A 195 6.34 8.08 -12.21
C GLY A 195 6.37 7.38 -13.57
N ALA A 196 5.74 7.98 -14.58
CA ALA A 196 5.80 7.46 -15.96
C ALA A 196 7.22 7.50 -16.52
N ILE A 197 7.96 8.59 -16.29
CA ILE A 197 9.37 8.72 -16.73
C ILE A 197 10.23 7.66 -16.03
N LEU A 198 10.15 7.56 -14.72
CA LEU A 198 10.93 6.58 -13.95
C LEU A 198 10.59 5.15 -14.35
N LYS A 199 9.30 4.82 -14.52
CA LYS A 199 8.86 3.49 -14.93
C LYS A 199 9.40 3.12 -16.31
N ALA A 200 9.29 4.01 -17.28
CA ALA A 200 9.82 3.77 -18.63
C ALA A 200 11.33 3.50 -18.62
N GLY A 201 12.11 4.25 -17.83
CA GLY A 201 13.53 4.02 -17.66
C GLY A 201 13.84 2.67 -17.00
N LEU A 202 13.10 2.28 -15.97
CA LEU A 202 13.24 0.97 -15.33
C LEU A 202 12.87 -0.18 -16.28
N GLU A 203 11.84 -0.02 -17.11
CA GLU A 203 11.45 -0.99 -18.16
C GLU A 203 12.53 -1.13 -19.26
N GLN A 204 13.21 -0.03 -19.64
CA GLN A 204 14.36 -0.08 -20.55
C GLN A 204 15.52 -0.86 -19.93
N LEU A 205 15.81 -0.65 -18.64
CA LEU A 205 16.83 -1.43 -17.93
C LEU A 205 16.43 -2.92 -17.83
N ALA A 206 15.17 -3.24 -17.59
CA ALA A 206 14.70 -4.61 -17.59
C ALA A 206 14.88 -5.29 -18.97
N ALA A 207 14.60 -4.57 -20.04
CA ALA A 207 14.85 -5.06 -21.40
C ALA A 207 16.34 -5.25 -21.72
N LYS A 208 17.22 -4.40 -21.17
CA LYS A 208 18.67 -4.50 -21.33
C LYS A 208 19.28 -5.65 -20.49
N TYR A 209 18.71 -5.94 -19.33
CA TYR A 209 19.20 -6.95 -18.38
C TYR A 209 18.14 -8.03 -18.07
N PRO A 210 17.63 -8.75 -19.07
CA PRO A 210 16.52 -9.69 -18.89
C PRO A 210 16.86 -10.90 -18.02
N ASN A 211 18.14 -11.24 -17.85
CA ASN A 211 18.61 -12.33 -16.99
C ASN A 211 18.75 -11.91 -15.52
N ILE A 212 18.66 -10.62 -15.22
CA ILE A 212 18.79 -10.07 -13.87
C ILE A 212 17.41 -9.60 -13.37
N ILE A 213 16.71 -8.80 -14.16
CA ILE A 213 15.41 -8.23 -13.83
C ILE A 213 14.29 -9.11 -14.38
N GLN A 214 13.39 -9.52 -13.51
CA GLN A 214 12.24 -10.34 -13.85
C GLN A 214 11.04 -9.47 -14.29
N ALA A 215 10.77 -8.38 -13.56
CA ALA A 215 9.61 -7.52 -13.82
C ALA A 215 9.80 -6.11 -13.24
N VAL A 216 9.13 -5.14 -13.88
CA VAL A 216 8.91 -3.78 -13.37
C VAL A 216 7.41 -3.58 -13.22
N ARG A 217 6.97 -3.06 -12.07
CA ARG A 217 5.54 -2.81 -11.82
C ARG A 217 5.30 -1.61 -10.93
N GLY A 218 4.07 -1.17 -10.88
CA GLY A 218 3.63 -0.06 -10.04
C GLY A 218 2.95 1.05 -10.82
N VAL A 219 2.55 2.10 -10.08
CA VAL A 219 1.78 3.24 -10.58
C VAL A 219 2.26 4.52 -9.90
N GLY A 220 2.37 5.61 -10.68
CA GLY A 220 2.92 6.87 -10.17
C GLY A 220 4.34 6.66 -9.64
N LEU A 221 4.68 7.28 -8.52
CA LEU A 221 5.96 7.08 -7.82
C LEU A 221 5.91 5.95 -6.78
N MET A 222 5.05 4.96 -6.97
CA MET A 222 5.01 3.70 -6.24
C MET A 222 5.41 2.58 -7.20
N LEU A 223 6.71 2.38 -7.39
CA LEU A 223 7.27 1.45 -8.37
C LEU A 223 8.14 0.40 -7.69
N ALA A 224 8.29 -0.75 -8.36
CA ALA A 224 9.18 -1.81 -7.93
C ALA A 224 9.85 -2.50 -9.11
N VAL A 225 11.07 -2.97 -8.85
CA VAL A 225 11.82 -3.88 -9.72
C VAL A 225 11.94 -5.21 -9.00
N GLU A 226 11.48 -6.26 -9.64
CA GLU A 226 11.66 -7.64 -9.17
C GLU A 226 12.79 -8.30 -9.92
N PHE A 227 13.64 -8.97 -9.18
CA PHE A 227 14.80 -9.70 -9.68
C PHE A 227 14.50 -11.21 -9.72
N HIS A 228 15.20 -11.97 -10.56
CA HIS A 228 15.02 -13.42 -10.62
C HIS A 228 15.38 -14.11 -9.32
N THR A 229 16.36 -13.58 -8.57
CA THR A 229 16.77 -14.10 -7.26
C THR A 229 16.93 -12.97 -6.24
N SER A 230 16.85 -13.31 -4.95
CA SER A 230 17.13 -12.37 -3.86
C SER A 230 18.57 -11.85 -3.90
N ASP A 231 19.52 -12.68 -4.31
CA ASP A 231 20.95 -12.31 -4.38
C ASP A 231 21.21 -11.24 -5.44
N LEU A 232 20.55 -11.33 -6.59
CA LEU A 232 20.60 -10.31 -7.64
C LEU A 232 20.00 -8.98 -7.16
N GLY A 233 18.85 -9.02 -6.49
CA GLY A 233 18.25 -7.84 -5.89
C GLY A 233 19.17 -7.21 -4.82
N TYR A 234 19.75 -8.02 -3.98
CA TYR A 234 20.68 -7.54 -2.96
C TYR A 234 21.99 -6.97 -3.57
N ALA A 235 22.54 -7.60 -4.61
CA ALA A 235 23.69 -7.08 -5.34
C ALA A 235 23.39 -5.71 -5.97
N CYS A 236 22.23 -5.56 -6.60
CA CYS A 236 21.79 -4.28 -7.16
C CYS A 236 21.61 -3.20 -6.07
N ALA A 237 20.98 -3.52 -4.95
CA ALA A 237 20.83 -2.59 -3.85
C ALA A 237 22.19 -2.11 -3.28
N ARG A 238 23.16 -3.02 -3.14
CA ARG A 238 24.54 -2.64 -2.74
C ARG A 238 25.24 -1.77 -3.77
N GLY A 239 25.09 -2.11 -5.07
CA GLY A 239 25.63 -1.31 -6.15
C GLY A 239 25.08 0.11 -6.19
N LEU A 240 23.77 0.26 -5.98
CA LEU A 240 23.10 1.54 -5.85
C LEU A 240 23.57 2.32 -4.61
N PHE A 241 23.69 1.65 -3.47
CA PHE A 241 24.18 2.26 -2.23
C PHE A 241 25.63 2.79 -2.38
N ALA A 242 26.51 2.02 -3.03
CA ALA A 242 27.88 2.45 -3.32
C ALA A 242 27.90 3.72 -4.22
N ARG A 243 26.86 3.88 -5.05
CA ARG A 243 26.65 5.04 -5.91
C ARG A 243 25.76 6.14 -5.29
N LYS A 244 25.61 6.15 -3.97
CA LYS A 244 24.84 7.14 -3.21
C LYS A 244 23.33 7.17 -3.51
N VAL A 245 22.76 6.05 -3.92
CA VAL A 245 21.32 5.86 -4.10
C VAL A 245 20.80 4.91 -3.02
N LEU A 246 19.96 5.45 -2.14
CA LEU A 246 19.28 4.65 -1.12
C LEU A 246 18.00 4.05 -1.69
N THR A 247 17.86 2.75 -1.57
CA THR A 247 16.65 2.02 -1.94
C THR A 247 16.15 1.20 -0.75
N ALA A 248 14.89 0.81 -0.79
CA ALA A 248 14.29 -0.07 0.21
C ALA A 248 13.78 -1.35 -0.45
N GLY A 249 14.07 -2.48 0.20
CA GLY A 249 13.41 -3.75 -0.12
C GLY A 249 11.95 -3.74 0.34
N THR A 250 11.27 -4.85 0.16
CA THR A 250 9.93 -5.09 0.69
C THR A 250 9.99 -6.07 1.85
N LEU A 251 9.05 -5.97 2.79
CA LEU A 251 9.01 -6.85 3.95
C LEU A 251 8.61 -8.29 3.62
N VAL A 252 7.87 -8.46 2.52
CA VAL A 252 7.26 -9.76 2.16
C VAL A 252 8.02 -10.46 1.04
N ASN A 253 8.58 -9.70 0.08
CA ASN A 253 9.27 -10.26 -1.09
C ASN A 253 10.72 -9.77 -1.16
N ALA A 254 11.67 -10.63 -0.79
CA ALA A 254 13.11 -10.31 -0.76
C ALA A 254 13.74 -10.11 -2.16
N LYS A 255 13.04 -10.49 -3.23
CA LYS A 255 13.49 -10.28 -4.62
C LYS A 255 13.17 -8.89 -5.15
N THR A 256 12.49 -8.05 -4.38
CA THR A 256 11.94 -6.79 -4.87
C THR A 256 12.60 -5.59 -4.20
N ILE A 257 13.02 -4.63 -5.03
CA ILE A 257 13.45 -3.30 -4.60
C ILE A 257 12.35 -2.31 -4.97
N ARG A 258 11.97 -1.45 -4.02
CA ARG A 258 11.01 -0.37 -4.23
C ARG A 258 11.71 0.91 -4.66
N PHE A 259 11.08 1.61 -5.59
CA PHE A 259 11.41 2.95 -6.02
C PHE A 259 10.25 3.88 -5.64
N GLU A 260 10.35 4.45 -4.46
CA GLU A 260 9.35 5.36 -3.88
C GLU A 260 10.04 6.67 -3.44
N PRO A 261 10.58 7.45 -4.38
CA PRO A 261 11.30 8.68 -4.06
C PRO A 261 10.37 9.74 -3.46
N ALA A 262 10.95 10.84 -2.99
CA ALA A 262 10.17 12.01 -2.61
C ALA A 262 9.27 12.46 -3.77
N ALA A 263 8.02 12.85 -3.48
CA ALA A 263 7.08 13.30 -4.51
C ALA A 263 7.59 14.51 -5.32
N VAL A 264 8.48 15.30 -4.71
CA VAL A 264 9.11 16.49 -5.31
C VAL A 264 10.43 16.18 -6.04
N ILE A 265 10.80 14.90 -6.24
CA ILE A 265 12.02 14.53 -6.99
C ILE A 265 12.06 15.24 -8.35
N SER A 266 13.25 15.67 -8.78
CA SER A 266 13.42 16.27 -10.10
C SER A 266 13.55 15.20 -11.19
N GLU A 267 13.25 15.57 -12.43
CA GLU A 267 13.50 14.67 -13.58
C GLU A 267 15.00 14.38 -13.74
N GLN A 268 15.86 15.36 -13.43
CA GLN A 268 17.30 15.16 -13.47
C GLN A 268 17.76 14.09 -12.46
N ASP A 269 17.22 14.11 -11.24
CA ASP A 269 17.53 13.09 -10.24
C ASP A 269 17.02 11.70 -10.66
N ILE A 270 15.87 11.64 -11.34
CA ILE A 270 15.36 10.39 -11.93
C ILE A 270 16.34 9.84 -12.96
N GLN A 271 16.85 10.67 -13.88
CA GLN A 271 17.82 10.24 -14.87
C GLN A 271 19.13 9.79 -14.23
N ASP A 272 19.59 10.50 -13.20
CA ASP A 272 20.81 10.14 -12.45
C ASP A 272 20.65 8.77 -11.75
N VAL A 273 19.50 8.51 -11.11
CA VAL A 273 19.22 7.20 -10.50
C VAL A 273 19.20 6.08 -11.53
N LEU A 274 18.59 6.29 -12.71
CA LEU A 274 18.55 5.31 -13.78
C LEU A 274 19.94 5.02 -14.33
N SER A 275 20.78 6.04 -14.52
CA SER A 275 22.18 5.89 -14.96
C SER A 275 22.99 5.07 -13.95
N ARG A 276 22.90 5.39 -12.68
CA ARG A 276 23.62 4.67 -11.61
C ARG A 276 23.13 3.22 -11.46
N MET A 277 21.85 2.98 -11.73
CA MET A 277 21.30 1.62 -11.75
C MET A 277 21.82 0.83 -12.94
N ASP A 278 21.94 1.45 -14.11
CA ASP A 278 22.54 0.82 -15.31
C ASP A 278 23.97 0.37 -15.05
N GLU A 279 24.80 1.25 -14.45
CA GLU A 279 26.18 0.90 -14.06
C GLU A 279 26.22 -0.26 -13.06
N ALA A 280 25.35 -0.25 -12.03
CA ALA A 280 25.29 -1.32 -11.04
C ALA A 280 24.88 -2.66 -11.65
N LEU A 281 23.95 -2.65 -12.60
CA LEU A 281 23.50 -3.85 -13.33
C LEU A 281 24.58 -4.38 -14.27
N ALA A 282 25.34 -3.50 -14.93
CA ALA A 282 26.47 -3.87 -15.79
C ALA A 282 27.56 -4.62 -14.98
N GLU A 283 27.87 -4.18 -13.77
CA GLU A 283 28.82 -4.87 -12.88
C GLU A 283 28.32 -6.25 -12.42
N ILE A 284 27.01 -6.44 -12.26
CA ILE A 284 26.42 -7.72 -11.89
C ILE A 284 26.46 -8.71 -13.06
N GLN A 285 26.34 -8.19 -14.28
CA GLN A 285 26.35 -9.00 -15.51
C GLN A 285 27.76 -9.47 -15.89
N ALA A 286 28.81 -8.72 -15.52
CA ALA A 286 30.22 -9.01 -15.82
C ALA A 286 30.76 -10.20 -15.00
#